data_f0204f78d4b1b18e022f9bba8e536b3c
#
_entry.id   f0204f78d4b1b18e022f9bba8e536b3c
#
_cell.length_a   1.000
_cell.length_b   1.000
_cell.length_c   1.000
_cell.angle_alpha   90.00
_cell.angle_beta   90.00
_cell.angle_gamma   90.00
#
_symmetry.space_group_name_H-M   'P 1'
#
loop_
_entity.id
_entity.type
_entity.pdbx_description
1 polymer ?
#
loop_
_entity_poly.entity_id
_entity_poly.type
_entity_poly.pdbx_seq_one_letter_code
_entity_poly.pdbx_strand_id
1 'polypeptide(L)'
;SRGLGDVYKRQVNTKGEGEKSSEDFWTKAERLLYCALIGYIYYEAPEEEQNFSTLLEFINASETREEDEEFKNAVDELFEELEAENPEHFAVRQYRKYKLAAGKTAKSILISCGARLAPFDIAELRELTRYDEMELDMLGDQKTAMFVIISDTDDTFNFIVAIMYTQLFNLLCDKADDEHGGRLPYHVRLLLDEFSNIGQ
;
A
#
# COMPACT_ATOMS: atom_id res chain seq x y z
N SER A 1 7.74 2.03 13.59
CA SER A 1 8.02 3.23 12.76
C SER A 1 9.26 3.11 11.85
N ARG A 2 10.03 2.02 11.91
CA ARG A 2 11.19 1.80 11.00
C ARG A 2 10.78 1.20 9.64
N GLY A 3 9.73 0.38 9.55
CA GLY A 3 9.33 -0.32 8.33
C GLY A 3 8.95 0.56 7.13
N LEU A 4 8.29 1.69 7.36
CA LEU A 4 7.92 2.65 6.30
C LEU A 4 9.15 3.38 5.69
N GLY A 5 10.22 3.60 6.49
CA GLY A 5 11.47 4.22 6.02
C GLY A 5 12.30 3.31 5.12
N ASP A 6 12.29 2.01 5.36
CA ASP A 6 13.10 1.04 4.61
C ASP A 6 12.46 0.62 3.29
N VAL A 7 11.13 0.59 3.21
CA VAL A 7 10.40 0.45 1.94
C VAL A 7 10.74 1.62 1.00
N TYR A 8 10.87 2.84 1.53
CA TYR A 8 11.27 4.01 0.77
C TYR A 8 12.71 3.90 0.22
N LYS A 9 13.66 3.35 1.00
CA LYS A 9 15.06 3.25 0.60
C LYS A 9 15.33 2.17 -0.46
N ARG A 10 14.63 1.03 -0.44
CA ARG A 10 14.87 -0.08 -1.37
C ARG A 10 14.38 0.18 -2.80
N GLN A 11 13.38 1.05 -2.97
CA GLN A 11 12.83 1.34 -4.30
C GLN A 11 13.53 2.46 -5.08
N VAL A 12 14.48 3.18 -4.47
CA VAL A 12 15.21 4.29 -5.12
C VAL A 12 16.43 3.81 -5.95
N ASN A 13 16.88 2.57 -5.82
CA ASN A 13 18.15 2.09 -6.35
C ASN A 13 18.05 1.00 -7.45
N THR A 14 17.20 1.15 -8.47
CA THR A 14 17.32 0.30 -9.68
C THR A 14 17.60 1.13 -10.93
N LYS A 15 18.76 0.90 -11.54
CA LYS A 15 19.27 1.58 -12.72
C LYS A 15 18.71 1.02 -14.04
N GLY A 16 18.48 1.90 -15.02
CA GLY A 16 18.26 1.59 -16.43
C GLY A 16 17.76 2.80 -17.21
N GLU A 17 18.58 3.27 -18.17
CA GLU A 17 18.39 4.51 -18.92
C GLU A 17 17.49 4.32 -20.16
N GLY A 18 16.66 5.33 -20.47
CA GLY A 18 16.19 5.70 -21.81
C GLY A 18 14.69 5.67 -22.08
N GLU A 19 13.95 4.60 -21.81
CA GLU A 19 12.46 4.54 -21.95
C GLU A 19 11.73 4.64 -20.62
N LYS A 20 12.46 4.59 -19.54
CA LYS A 20 11.97 4.57 -18.15
C LYS A 20 11.55 5.92 -17.57
N SER A 21 11.79 7.04 -18.25
CA SER A 21 11.59 8.36 -17.61
C SER A 21 10.12 8.77 -17.47
N SER A 22 9.25 8.41 -18.40
CA SER A 22 7.82 8.73 -18.31
C SER A 22 7.10 7.76 -17.37
N GLU A 23 7.38 6.47 -17.48
CA GLU A 23 6.83 5.42 -16.60
C GLU A 23 7.26 5.64 -15.13
N ASP A 24 8.50 6.08 -14.92
CA ASP A 24 9.03 6.47 -13.62
C ASP A 24 8.31 7.69 -13.01
N PHE A 25 7.94 8.69 -13.84
CA PHE A 25 7.18 9.85 -13.39
C PHE A 25 5.78 9.45 -12.87
N TRP A 26 5.03 8.67 -13.65
CA TRP A 26 3.67 8.24 -13.28
C TRP A 26 3.70 7.39 -12.01
N THR A 27 4.59 6.43 -11.93
CA THR A 27 4.76 5.57 -10.75
C THR A 27 5.10 6.38 -9.49
N LYS A 28 5.96 7.41 -9.62
CA LYS A 28 6.29 8.30 -8.50
C LYS A 28 5.11 9.16 -8.07
N ALA A 29 4.33 9.66 -9.02
CA ALA A 29 3.15 10.49 -8.73
C ALA A 29 2.02 9.68 -8.08
N GLU A 30 1.72 8.46 -8.59
CA GLU A 30 0.81 7.51 -7.97
C GLU A 30 1.22 7.20 -6.53
N ARG A 31 2.52 6.95 -6.33
CA ARG A 31 3.06 6.68 -5.00
C ARG A 31 2.84 7.83 -4.02
N LEU A 32 2.97 9.10 -4.46
CA LEU A 32 2.69 10.25 -3.60
C LEU A 32 1.24 10.23 -3.13
N LEU A 33 0.30 9.97 -4.03
CA LEU A 33 -1.11 9.87 -3.69
C LEU A 33 -1.37 8.69 -2.74
N TYR A 34 -0.89 7.49 -3.06
CA TYR A 34 -1.05 6.34 -2.17
C TYR A 34 -0.43 6.57 -0.79
N CYS A 35 0.78 7.14 -0.72
CA CYS A 35 1.40 7.46 0.57
C CYS A 35 0.60 8.50 1.36
N ALA A 36 -0.04 9.45 0.69
CA ALA A 36 -0.91 10.42 1.35
C ALA A 36 -2.17 9.75 1.90
N LEU A 37 -2.92 9.02 1.05
CA LEU A 37 -4.19 8.41 1.44
C LEU A 37 -4.00 7.29 2.47
N ILE A 38 -3.06 6.38 2.24
CA ILE A 38 -2.75 5.30 3.19
C ILE A 38 -2.21 5.88 4.50
N GLY A 39 -1.37 6.93 4.42
CA GLY A 39 -0.88 7.61 5.61
C GLY A 39 -2.00 8.26 6.41
N TYR A 40 -2.98 8.89 5.76
CA TYR A 40 -4.18 9.42 6.42
C TYR A 40 -4.97 8.30 7.09
N ILE A 41 -5.32 7.24 6.35
CA ILE A 41 -6.09 6.10 6.87
C ILE A 41 -5.38 5.46 8.07
N TYR A 42 -4.08 5.26 8.00
CA TYR A 42 -3.30 4.60 9.05
C TYR A 42 -3.19 5.41 10.34
N TYR A 43 -3.06 6.75 10.25
CA TYR A 43 -2.82 7.58 11.43
C TYR A 43 -4.08 8.21 12.00
N GLU A 44 -5.09 8.47 11.16
CA GLU A 44 -6.26 9.28 11.55
C GLU A 44 -7.57 8.47 11.53
N ALA A 45 -7.68 7.41 10.71
CA ALA A 45 -8.90 6.63 10.66
C ALA A 45 -8.99 5.59 11.79
N PRO A 46 -10.20 5.26 12.28
CA PRO A 46 -10.39 4.17 13.21
C PRO A 46 -9.97 2.83 12.58
N GLU A 47 -9.63 1.85 13.42
CA GLU A 47 -9.09 0.55 13.00
C GLU A 47 -9.99 -0.17 11.97
N GLU A 48 -11.31 -0.07 12.14
CA GLU A 48 -12.30 -0.69 11.25
C GLU A 48 -12.26 -0.13 9.82
N GLU A 49 -11.72 1.09 9.66
CA GLU A 49 -11.59 1.78 8.37
C GLU A 49 -10.18 1.65 7.77
N GLN A 50 -9.24 1.02 8.48
CA GLN A 50 -7.86 0.82 7.99
C GLN A 50 -7.75 -0.34 6.99
N ASN A 51 -8.48 -0.24 5.87
CA ASN A 51 -8.59 -1.27 4.86
C ASN A 51 -8.64 -0.73 3.42
N PHE A 52 -8.61 -1.63 2.42
CA PHE A 52 -8.64 -1.27 1.01
C PHE A 52 -9.96 -0.67 0.55
N SER A 53 -11.09 -0.97 1.22
CA SER A 53 -12.39 -0.37 0.87
C SER A 53 -12.36 1.14 1.12
N THR A 54 -11.83 1.56 2.26
CA THR A 54 -11.65 2.97 2.59
C THR A 54 -10.70 3.66 1.60
N LEU A 55 -9.60 3.01 1.21
CA LEU A 55 -8.69 3.55 0.20
C LEU A 55 -9.38 3.78 -1.14
N LEU A 56 -10.22 2.83 -1.59
CA LEU A 56 -11.03 2.98 -2.81
C LEU A 56 -12.01 4.14 -2.70
N GLU A 57 -12.68 4.30 -1.56
CA GLU A 57 -13.59 5.41 -1.31
C GLU A 57 -12.87 6.76 -1.39
N PHE A 58 -11.66 6.87 -0.81
CA PHE A 58 -10.83 8.06 -0.92
C PHE A 58 -10.45 8.38 -2.37
N ILE A 59 -10.05 7.38 -3.16
CA ILE A 59 -9.72 7.58 -4.57
C ILE A 59 -10.95 8.01 -5.37
N ASN A 60 -12.10 7.40 -5.12
CA ASN A 60 -13.35 7.77 -5.79
C ASN A 60 -13.82 9.18 -5.37
N ALA A 61 -13.61 9.57 -4.12
CA ALA A 61 -13.92 10.90 -3.62
C ALA A 61 -12.92 11.99 -4.08
N SER A 62 -11.74 11.58 -4.57
CA SER A 62 -10.69 12.49 -5.07
C SER A 62 -10.99 13.02 -6.49
N GLU A 63 -12.24 13.30 -6.83
CA GLU A 63 -12.61 13.86 -8.12
C GLU A 63 -11.84 15.13 -8.44
N THR A 64 -11.44 15.29 -9.70
CA THR A 64 -10.80 16.52 -10.19
C THR A 64 -11.61 17.10 -11.35
N ARG A 65 -11.75 18.43 -11.39
CA ARG A 65 -12.39 19.16 -12.50
C ARG A 65 -11.32 19.86 -13.31
N GLU A 66 -11.26 19.57 -14.61
CA GLU A 66 -10.24 20.13 -15.51
C GLU A 66 -10.41 21.64 -15.74
N GLU A 67 -11.65 22.14 -15.65
CA GLU A 67 -12.02 23.51 -15.97
C GLU A 67 -12.08 24.41 -14.72
N ASP A 68 -11.91 23.85 -13.53
CA ASP A 68 -12.03 24.58 -12.26
C ASP A 68 -10.86 24.21 -11.35
N GLU A 69 -9.81 25.03 -11.39
CA GLU A 69 -8.61 24.86 -10.56
C GLU A 69 -8.86 25.14 -9.07
N GLU A 70 -9.95 25.86 -8.74
CA GLU A 70 -10.34 26.15 -7.35
C GLU A 70 -11.26 25.07 -6.76
N PHE A 71 -11.68 24.10 -7.58
CA PHE A 71 -12.54 23.01 -7.11
C PHE A 71 -11.84 22.18 -6.04
N LYS A 72 -12.51 22.08 -4.89
CA LYS A 72 -12.09 21.21 -3.79
C LYS A 72 -13.06 20.02 -3.70
N ASN A 73 -12.49 18.85 -3.63
CA ASN A 73 -13.22 17.62 -3.34
C ASN A 73 -13.21 17.31 -1.84
N ALA A 74 -13.99 16.32 -1.40
CA ALA A 74 -14.08 15.95 0.01
C ALA A 74 -12.74 15.53 0.62
N VAL A 75 -11.85 14.94 -0.18
CA VAL A 75 -10.51 14.54 0.29
C VAL A 75 -9.62 15.77 0.49
N ASP A 76 -9.73 16.79 -0.38
CA ASP A 76 -9.03 18.06 -0.20
C ASP A 76 -9.41 18.71 1.14
N GLU A 77 -10.70 18.69 1.49
CA GLU A 77 -11.19 19.26 2.75
C GLU A 77 -10.60 18.53 3.97
N LEU A 78 -10.60 17.19 3.95
CA LEU A 78 -10.01 16.38 5.02
C LEU A 78 -8.51 16.67 5.20
N PHE A 79 -7.77 16.81 4.10
CA PHE A 79 -6.35 17.13 4.17
C PHE A 79 -6.07 18.56 4.62
N GLU A 80 -6.94 19.52 4.29
CA GLU A 80 -6.84 20.91 4.80
C GLU A 80 -7.09 20.99 6.31
N GLU A 81 -8.08 20.22 6.82
CA GLU A 81 -8.32 20.12 8.26
C GLU A 81 -7.10 19.53 8.98
N LEU A 82 -6.58 18.40 8.49
CA LEU A 82 -5.39 17.77 9.06
C LEU A 82 -4.15 18.69 8.97
N GLU A 83 -4.01 19.44 7.87
CA GLU A 83 -2.93 20.42 7.69
C GLU A 83 -3.02 21.56 8.69
N ALA A 84 -4.23 22.03 9.00
CA ALA A 84 -4.45 23.08 9.99
C ALA A 84 -4.09 22.62 11.41
N GLU A 85 -4.30 21.34 11.73
CA GLU A 85 -3.94 20.74 13.02
C GLU A 85 -2.45 20.39 13.10
N ASN A 86 -1.92 19.73 12.07
CA ASN A 86 -0.54 19.27 12.01
C ASN A 86 0.08 19.44 10.62
N PRO A 87 0.66 20.62 10.30
CA PRO A 87 1.28 20.90 9.01
C PRO A 87 2.44 19.97 8.63
N GLU A 88 3.08 19.34 9.62
CA GLU A 88 4.21 18.43 9.44
C GLU A 88 3.77 16.95 9.37
N HIS A 89 2.47 16.67 9.41
CA HIS A 89 1.96 15.32 9.31
C HIS A 89 2.46 14.63 8.03
N PHE A 90 2.83 13.35 8.12
CA PHE A 90 3.38 12.60 7.00
C PHE A 90 2.45 12.63 5.78
N ALA A 91 1.16 12.34 5.98
CA ALA A 91 0.16 12.30 4.92
C ALA A 91 -0.01 13.66 4.23
N VAL A 92 -0.07 14.76 5.00
CA VAL A 92 -0.16 16.14 4.51
C VAL A 92 1.02 16.47 3.61
N ARG A 93 2.25 16.13 4.03
CA ARG A 93 3.45 16.39 3.23
C ARG A 93 3.46 15.63 1.89
N GLN A 94 2.90 14.42 1.84
CA GLN A 94 2.78 13.66 0.58
C GLN A 94 1.66 14.25 -0.29
N TYR A 95 0.53 14.62 0.31
CA TYR A 95 -0.60 15.19 -0.40
C TYR A 95 -0.25 16.52 -1.06
N ARG A 96 0.44 17.42 -0.35
CA ARG A 96 0.96 18.68 -0.92
C ARG A 96 1.80 18.45 -2.17
N LYS A 97 2.68 17.45 -2.17
CA LYS A 97 3.49 17.12 -3.34
C LYS A 97 2.65 16.59 -4.50
N TYR A 98 1.65 15.77 -4.22
CA TYR A 98 0.70 15.29 -5.22
C TYR A 98 -0.09 16.45 -5.84
N LYS A 99 -0.56 17.40 -5.03
CA LYS A 99 -1.33 18.58 -5.49
C LYS A 99 -0.52 19.54 -6.35
N LEU A 100 0.81 19.40 -6.44
CA LEU A 100 1.61 20.12 -7.44
C LEU A 100 1.34 19.65 -8.88
N ALA A 101 0.70 18.51 -9.07
CA ALA A 101 0.27 18.03 -10.37
C ALA A 101 -0.96 18.83 -10.83
N ALA A 102 -0.89 19.46 -12.00
CA ALA A 102 -2.00 20.22 -12.58
C ALA A 102 -3.16 19.30 -13.02
N GLY A 103 -4.36 19.84 -13.14
CA GLY A 103 -5.65 19.16 -13.30
C GLY A 103 -5.66 17.91 -14.21
N LYS A 104 -5.20 18.00 -15.48
CA LYS A 104 -5.13 16.84 -16.38
C LYS A 104 -4.18 15.75 -15.90
N THR A 105 -3.05 16.13 -15.32
CA THR A 105 -2.07 15.20 -14.76
C THR A 105 -2.65 14.52 -13.52
N ALA A 106 -3.27 15.26 -12.63
CA ALA A 106 -3.93 14.72 -11.43
C ALA A 106 -5.03 13.70 -11.80
N LYS A 107 -5.86 14.02 -12.80
CA LYS A 107 -6.89 13.10 -13.31
C LYS A 107 -6.30 11.81 -13.86
N SER A 108 -5.20 11.90 -14.62
CA SER A 108 -4.52 10.71 -15.16
C SER A 108 -3.91 9.85 -14.05
N ILE A 109 -3.37 10.45 -13.00
CA ILE A 109 -2.87 9.74 -11.81
C ILE A 109 -4.01 9.00 -11.12
N LEU A 110 -5.16 9.65 -10.91
CA LEU A 110 -6.34 9.03 -10.29
C LEU A 110 -6.86 7.84 -11.10
N ILE A 111 -6.94 7.98 -12.44
CA ILE A 111 -7.34 6.88 -13.33
C ILE A 111 -6.36 5.71 -13.20
N SER A 112 -5.07 5.98 -13.17
CA SER A 112 -4.04 4.93 -13.03
C SER A 112 -4.12 4.24 -11.67
N CYS A 113 -4.32 4.99 -10.59
CA CYS A 113 -4.55 4.45 -9.26
C CYS A 113 -5.79 3.56 -9.21
N GLY A 114 -6.92 4.03 -9.76
CA GLY A 114 -8.15 3.25 -9.85
C GLY A 114 -7.97 1.96 -10.63
N ALA A 115 -7.27 2.00 -11.78
CA ALA A 115 -7.00 0.81 -12.58
C ALA A 115 -6.16 -0.24 -11.83
N ARG A 116 -5.18 0.18 -11.03
CA ARG A 116 -4.37 -0.74 -10.20
C ARG A 116 -5.17 -1.36 -9.05
N LEU A 117 -6.16 -0.65 -8.53
CA LEU A 117 -7.03 -1.13 -7.45
C LEU A 117 -8.30 -1.82 -7.96
N ALA A 118 -8.50 -1.90 -9.28
CA ALA A 118 -9.67 -2.56 -9.88
C ALA A 118 -9.93 -4.01 -9.36
N PRO A 119 -8.93 -4.84 -9.01
CA PRO A 119 -9.19 -6.13 -8.39
C PRO A 119 -10.02 -6.04 -7.10
N PHE A 120 -9.89 -4.95 -6.34
CA PHE A 120 -10.66 -4.72 -5.11
C PHE A 120 -12.10 -4.25 -5.36
N ASP A 121 -12.53 -4.10 -6.62
CA ASP A 121 -13.96 -3.95 -6.96
C ASP A 121 -14.73 -5.26 -6.73
N ILE A 122 -14.02 -6.39 -6.65
CA ILE A 122 -14.59 -7.70 -6.31
C ILE A 122 -14.93 -7.71 -4.81
N ALA A 123 -16.21 -7.91 -4.50
CA ALA A 123 -16.70 -7.82 -3.11
C ALA A 123 -16.05 -8.85 -2.19
N GLU A 124 -15.82 -10.07 -2.70
CA GLU A 124 -15.18 -11.16 -1.96
C GLU A 124 -13.73 -10.82 -1.59
N LEU A 125 -13.02 -10.13 -2.47
CA LEU A 125 -11.67 -9.70 -2.21
C LEU A 125 -11.60 -8.58 -1.16
N ARG A 126 -12.53 -7.62 -1.23
CA ARG A 126 -12.64 -6.59 -0.20
C ARG A 126 -12.92 -7.20 1.17
N GLU A 127 -13.83 -8.18 1.24
CA GLU A 127 -14.14 -8.86 2.51
C GLU A 127 -12.94 -9.64 3.03
N LEU A 128 -12.23 -10.38 2.16
CA LEU A 128 -11.03 -11.13 2.51
C LEU A 128 -9.90 -10.24 3.08
N THR A 129 -9.79 -8.99 2.61
CA THR A 129 -8.72 -8.07 3.01
C THR A 129 -9.16 -7.03 4.04
N ARG A 130 -10.36 -7.17 4.58
CA ARG A 130 -10.95 -6.21 5.50
C ARG A 130 -10.37 -6.29 6.91
N TYR A 131 -10.03 -7.50 7.34
CA TYR A 131 -9.52 -7.78 8.68
C TYR A 131 -8.25 -8.62 8.59
N ASP A 132 -7.40 -8.52 9.61
CA ASP A 132 -6.28 -9.44 9.77
C ASP A 132 -6.76 -10.73 10.46
N GLU A 133 -7.02 -11.76 9.65
CA GLU A 133 -7.38 -13.10 10.14
C GLU A 133 -6.17 -14.06 10.17
N MET A 134 -5.06 -13.64 9.58
CA MET A 134 -3.90 -14.52 9.42
C MET A 134 -2.92 -14.46 10.58
N GLU A 135 -2.92 -13.35 11.31
CA GLU A 135 -2.01 -13.13 12.44
C GLU A 135 -0.56 -13.49 12.08
N LEU A 136 -0.07 -12.96 10.93
CA LEU A 136 1.25 -13.32 10.39
C LEU A 136 2.38 -13.00 11.36
N ASP A 137 2.19 -12.01 12.22
CA ASP A 137 3.12 -11.62 13.28
C ASP A 137 3.26 -12.67 14.39
N MET A 138 2.28 -13.58 14.54
CA MET A 138 2.32 -14.68 15.51
C MET A 138 3.09 -15.91 15.00
N LEU A 139 3.40 -15.95 13.70
CA LEU A 139 4.27 -17.01 13.16
C LEU A 139 5.69 -16.87 13.72
N GLY A 140 6.17 -17.88 14.39
CA GLY A 140 7.48 -17.83 15.07
C GLY A 140 7.41 -17.65 16.58
N ASP A 141 6.28 -17.19 17.13
CA ASP A 141 6.03 -17.15 18.57
C ASP A 141 5.39 -18.44 19.09
N GLN A 142 4.67 -19.12 18.22
CA GLN A 142 3.98 -20.35 18.54
C GLN A 142 4.18 -21.41 17.44
N LYS A 143 3.93 -22.69 17.78
CA LYS A 143 3.99 -23.79 16.82
C LYS A 143 2.79 -23.74 15.89
N THR A 144 3.00 -23.23 14.68
CA THR A 144 1.96 -23.02 13.68
C THR A 144 2.35 -23.70 12.37
N ALA A 145 1.38 -24.21 11.63
CA ALA A 145 1.53 -24.64 10.25
C ALA A 145 0.52 -23.86 9.39
N MET A 146 1.02 -23.04 8.47
CA MET A 146 0.21 -22.28 7.53
C MET A 146 0.34 -22.92 6.14
N PHE A 147 -0.80 -23.14 5.48
CA PHE A 147 -0.88 -23.65 4.12
C PHE A 147 -1.45 -22.57 3.21
N VAL A 148 -0.66 -22.13 2.23
CA VAL A 148 -1.07 -21.17 1.23
C VAL A 148 -1.35 -21.92 -0.06
N ILE A 149 -2.61 -21.98 -0.46
CA ILE A 149 -3.06 -22.68 -1.67
C ILE A 149 -3.36 -21.64 -2.73
N ILE A 150 -2.66 -21.74 -3.85
CA ILE A 150 -2.84 -20.87 -5.02
C ILE A 150 -3.31 -21.69 -6.22
N SER A 151 -3.96 -21.02 -7.19
CA SER A 151 -4.38 -21.68 -8.43
C SER A 151 -3.17 -21.88 -9.34
N ASP A 152 -3.09 -23.05 -9.99
CA ASP A 152 -2.07 -23.35 -11.00
C ASP A 152 -2.39 -22.72 -12.36
N THR A 153 -3.67 -22.36 -12.58
CA THR A 153 -4.21 -21.95 -13.88
C THR A 153 -4.67 -20.50 -13.93
N ASP A 154 -4.81 -19.83 -12.78
CA ASP A 154 -5.30 -18.48 -12.66
C ASP A 154 -4.36 -17.68 -11.76
N ASP A 155 -3.68 -16.69 -12.33
CA ASP A 155 -2.71 -15.82 -11.69
C ASP A 155 -3.30 -14.48 -11.24
N THR A 156 -4.59 -14.26 -11.48
CA THR A 156 -5.30 -12.99 -11.23
C THR A 156 -5.05 -12.44 -9.82
N PHE A 157 -4.98 -13.32 -8.82
CA PHE A 157 -4.83 -12.94 -7.40
C PHE A 157 -3.43 -13.21 -6.83
N ASN A 158 -2.46 -13.60 -7.64
CA ASN A 158 -1.11 -13.88 -7.17
C ASN A 158 -0.42 -12.67 -6.51
N PHE A 159 -0.82 -11.45 -6.90
CA PHE A 159 -0.32 -10.23 -6.26
C PHE A 159 -0.64 -10.16 -4.76
N ILE A 160 -1.78 -10.74 -4.30
CA ILE A 160 -2.15 -10.79 -2.87
C ILE A 160 -1.16 -11.68 -2.12
N VAL A 161 -0.85 -12.82 -2.71
CA VAL A 161 0.12 -13.77 -2.15
C VAL A 161 1.51 -13.13 -2.08
N ALA A 162 1.89 -12.36 -3.11
CA ALA A 162 3.15 -11.61 -3.13
C ALA A 162 3.21 -10.55 -2.01
N ILE A 163 2.10 -9.83 -1.78
CA ILE A 163 1.98 -8.88 -0.67
C ILE A 163 2.10 -9.61 0.68
N MET A 164 1.36 -10.70 0.85
CA MET A 164 1.40 -11.53 2.06
C MET A 164 2.83 -12.02 2.36
N TYR A 165 3.56 -12.57 1.39
CA TYR A 165 4.94 -12.99 1.61
C TYR A 165 5.85 -11.81 1.95
N THR A 166 5.67 -10.66 1.31
CA THR A 166 6.46 -9.47 1.62
C THR A 166 6.23 -9.02 3.07
N GLN A 167 4.98 -9.01 3.52
CA GLN A 167 4.63 -8.70 4.91
C GLN A 167 5.20 -9.76 5.86
N LEU A 168 5.00 -11.04 5.58
CA LEU A 168 5.50 -12.14 6.39
C LEU A 168 7.01 -12.04 6.63
N PHE A 169 7.81 -11.87 5.58
CA PHE A 169 9.25 -11.75 5.72
C PHE A 169 9.66 -10.53 6.56
N ASN A 170 9.02 -9.37 6.33
CA ASN A 170 9.33 -8.18 7.11
C ASN A 170 8.95 -8.36 8.58
N LEU A 171 7.73 -8.83 8.86
CA LEU A 171 7.25 -9.06 10.23
C LEU A 171 8.14 -10.03 11.00
N LEU A 172 8.51 -11.17 10.40
CA LEU A 172 9.36 -12.16 11.08
C LEU A 172 10.77 -11.63 11.34
N CYS A 173 11.35 -10.87 10.41
CA CYS A 173 12.67 -10.28 10.60
C CYS A 173 12.64 -9.16 11.65
N ASP A 174 11.71 -8.23 11.53
CA ASP A 174 11.59 -7.10 12.46
C ASP A 174 11.31 -7.61 13.88
N LYS A 175 10.42 -8.60 14.03
CA LYS A 175 10.12 -9.21 15.33
C LYS A 175 11.31 -9.95 15.92
N ALA A 176 12.07 -10.68 15.11
CA ALA A 176 13.29 -11.34 15.57
C ALA A 176 14.31 -10.32 16.10
N ASP A 177 14.49 -9.21 15.39
CA ASP A 177 15.48 -8.20 15.73
C ASP A 177 15.05 -7.34 16.92
N ASP A 178 13.80 -6.86 16.92
CA ASP A 178 13.32 -5.88 17.87
C ASP A 178 12.86 -6.51 19.21
N GLU A 179 12.26 -7.72 19.16
CA GLU A 179 11.67 -8.35 20.35
C GLU A 179 12.48 -9.53 20.90
N HIS A 180 13.21 -10.25 20.04
CA HIS A 180 13.84 -11.52 20.41
C HIS A 180 15.36 -11.55 20.26
N GLY A 181 16.01 -10.39 20.08
CA GLY A 181 17.47 -10.30 20.04
C GLY A 181 18.12 -11.03 18.85
N GLY A 182 17.43 -11.06 17.72
CA GLY A 182 17.92 -11.60 16.45
C GLY A 182 17.47 -13.04 16.15
N ARG A 183 16.61 -13.65 16.98
CA ARG A 183 16.15 -15.02 16.76
C ARG A 183 14.75 -15.25 17.31
N LEU A 184 13.83 -15.69 16.45
CA LEU A 184 12.48 -16.08 16.86
C LEU A 184 12.48 -17.26 17.83
N PRO A 185 11.50 -17.35 18.75
CA PRO A 185 11.32 -18.46 19.69
C PRO A 185 11.19 -19.81 18.99
N TYR A 186 10.46 -19.86 17.88
CA TYR A 186 10.34 -21.04 17.03
C TYR A 186 10.94 -20.77 15.66
N HIS A 187 11.66 -21.77 15.15
CA HIS A 187 12.24 -21.70 13.80
C HIS A 187 11.14 -21.79 12.75
N VAL A 188 11.01 -20.75 11.92
CA VAL A 188 10.07 -20.73 10.79
C VAL A 188 10.75 -21.33 9.56
N ARG A 189 10.13 -22.33 8.96
CA ARG A 189 10.55 -22.95 7.70
C ARG A 189 9.52 -22.66 6.62
N LEU A 190 9.98 -22.08 5.51
CA LEU A 190 9.17 -21.82 4.33
C LEU A 190 9.46 -22.92 3.30
N LEU A 191 8.41 -23.62 2.88
CA LEU A 191 8.44 -24.58 1.79
C LEU A 191 7.72 -23.92 0.61
N LEU A 192 8.51 -23.40 -0.32
CA LEU A 192 8.02 -22.60 -1.45
C LEU A 192 8.07 -23.48 -2.70
N ASP A 193 6.99 -24.20 -2.94
CA ASP A 193 6.77 -24.93 -4.18
C ASP A 193 6.19 -23.95 -5.22
N GLU A 194 6.68 -24.03 -6.46
CA GLU A 194 6.25 -23.16 -7.57
C GLU A 194 6.33 -21.64 -7.31
N PHE A 195 7.25 -21.23 -6.43
CA PHE A 195 7.42 -19.81 -6.03
C PHE A 195 7.65 -18.85 -7.20
N SER A 196 8.15 -19.35 -8.33
CA SER A 196 8.31 -18.56 -9.56
C SER A 196 7.00 -18.01 -10.13
N ASN A 197 5.86 -18.60 -9.75
CA ASN A 197 4.54 -18.21 -10.21
C ASN A 197 3.93 -17.06 -9.36
N ILE A 198 4.56 -16.73 -8.24
CA ILE A 198 4.10 -15.71 -7.30
C ILE A 198 4.76 -14.37 -7.63
N GLY A 199 4.36 -13.77 -8.71
CA GLY A 199 4.66 -12.38 -9.03
C GLY A 199 5.94 -12.15 -9.83
N GLN A 200 5.73 -11.61 -11.00
CA GLN A 200 6.67 -10.77 -11.72
C GLN A 200 6.36 -9.28 -11.46
#